data_f889ba638ae538302b3ad307783b1800
#
_entry.id   f889ba638ae538302b3ad307783b1800
#
_cell.length_a   1.000
_cell.length_b   1.000
_cell.length_c   1.000
_cell.angle_alpha   90.00
_cell.angle_beta   90.00
_cell.angle_gamma   90.00
#
_symmetry.space_group_name_H-M   'P 1'
#
loop_
_entity.id
_entity.type
_entity.pdbx_description
1 polymer ?
#
loop_
_entity_poly.entity_id
_entity_poly.type
_entity_poly.pdbx_seq_one_letter_code
_entity_poly.pdbx_strand_id
1 'polypeptide(L)'
;LMIPKLLDAYKLILKLPQGHWKEVKLEEIKGLIADCAGLYLEAVADQQNAVKNGEVKVTIEAINRSNSDIELGSVNSMFISFPTSLKPYELKKNKKIIIESVAGTFNYQNYSSPYWLNKKGTIGMYHVDDKNNIGLPEKMMSFPIVFQLTINGTYLSYNRNLVYKFNDPVKGEVYQPFDVLPIATASIQEKVIIFSDNNAKQIPVTVRAGKDNLNGSVKLESPNGWLISPESQMFSITKNGDDATLIFSVTPPKNQSEGKLIPVLTVGNQSHQKELFTIDYDYIPLQQVLLNAEAKIVHISIEKKGENIGYIKGAGDAIPESLEQIGYRVTSINPSEITSKNLNQFDAIVVGIRAYNTVPELAFKQPELNSYVENGGTLLVQYNTSHRLVTNEFAPYQLTLSRDRVTDEFSEVTLLAPDHQVLNYPNRITRADFENWVQERGLYFPNKWGKEFTPILGMSDKGSKQTKGSLLVAPYGKGYYIYTGISFFREL
;
A
#
# COMPACT_ATOMS: atom_id res chain seq x y z
N LEU A 1 -24.85 38.20 23.68
CA LEU A 1 -25.78 37.74 24.74
C LEU A 1 -25.57 36.29 25.17
N MET A 2 -25.09 35.40 24.32
CA MET A 2 -24.89 33.93 24.64
C MET A 2 -23.58 33.66 25.37
N ILE A 3 -22.46 34.22 24.89
CA ILE A 3 -21.11 33.93 25.40
C ILE A 3 -20.99 34.06 26.93
N PRO A 4 -21.45 35.16 27.60
CA PRO A 4 -21.38 35.23 29.05
C PRO A 4 -22.05 34.06 29.77
N LYS A 5 -23.24 33.64 29.32
CA LYS A 5 -23.97 32.50 29.90
C LYS A 5 -23.23 31.16 29.69
N LEU A 6 -22.61 30.98 28.53
CA LEU A 6 -21.79 29.79 28.25
C LEU A 6 -20.53 29.77 29.12
N LEU A 7 -19.91 30.93 29.37
CA LEU A 7 -18.78 31.06 30.30
C LEU A 7 -19.18 30.71 31.74
N ASP A 8 -20.38 31.12 32.18
CA ASP A 8 -20.88 30.74 33.49
C ASP A 8 -21.14 29.24 33.59
N ALA A 9 -21.72 28.64 32.54
CA ALA A 9 -21.89 27.19 32.47
C ALA A 9 -20.53 26.45 32.47
N TYR A 10 -19.52 26.95 31.73
CA TYR A 10 -18.15 26.42 31.75
C TYR A 10 -17.56 26.40 33.16
N LYS A 11 -17.71 27.52 33.90
CA LYS A 11 -17.23 27.61 35.29
C LYS A 11 -17.94 26.62 36.22
N LEU A 12 -19.22 26.32 35.97
CA LEU A 12 -19.96 25.31 36.74
C LEU A 12 -19.47 23.88 36.41
N ILE A 13 -19.25 23.56 35.14
CA ILE A 13 -18.72 22.26 34.71
C ILE A 13 -17.32 22.02 35.31
N LEU A 14 -16.48 23.03 35.38
CA LEU A 14 -15.16 22.95 36.02
C LEU A 14 -15.22 22.48 37.48
N LYS A 15 -16.31 22.78 38.21
CA LYS A 15 -16.51 22.35 39.60
C LYS A 15 -16.99 20.92 39.76
N LEU A 16 -17.41 20.24 38.67
CA LEU A 16 -17.83 18.85 38.75
C LEU A 16 -16.67 17.93 39.16
N PRO A 17 -16.94 16.81 39.80
CA PRO A 17 -15.94 15.76 40.05
C PRO A 17 -15.23 15.33 38.77
N GLN A 18 -13.96 14.95 38.89
CA GLN A 18 -13.20 14.45 37.75
C GLN A 18 -13.84 13.15 37.21
N GLY A 19 -13.97 13.04 35.89
CA GLY A 19 -14.55 11.89 35.22
C GLY A 19 -14.83 12.14 33.75
N HIS A 20 -15.12 11.08 33.02
CA HIS A 20 -15.34 11.11 31.58
C HIS A 20 -16.35 12.19 31.14
N TRP A 21 -17.50 12.26 31.77
CA TRP A 21 -18.54 13.23 31.39
C TRP A 21 -18.14 14.68 31.62
N LYS A 22 -17.34 14.97 32.66
CA LYS A 22 -16.80 16.31 32.86
C LYS A 22 -15.88 16.69 31.69
N GLU A 23 -15.00 15.80 31.27
CA GLU A 23 -14.06 16.05 30.16
C GLU A 23 -14.83 16.28 28.87
N VAL A 24 -15.79 15.41 28.54
CA VAL A 24 -16.64 15.57 27.35
C VAL A 24 -17.39 16.90 27.37
N LYS A 25 -18.03 17.25 28.48
CA LYS A 25 -18.81 18.50 28.58
C LYS A 25 -17.93 19.75 28.59
N LEU A 26 -16.69 19.69 29.07
CA LEU A 26 -15.75 20.78 28.96
C LEU A 26 -15.35 21.05 27.51
N GLU A 27 -15.09 20.01 26.72
CA GLU A 27 -14.76 20.19 25.30
C GLU A 27 -15.97 20.68 24.49
N GLU A 28 -17.17 20.12 24.73
CA GLU A 28 -18.40 20.59 24.08
C GLU A 28 -18.70 22.06 24.36
N ILE A 29 -18.64 22.50 25.64
CA ILE A 29 -18.91 23.90 25.98
C ILE A 29 -17.85 24.86 25.42
N LYS A 30 -16.59 24.46 25.40
CA LYS A 30 -15.52 25.26 24.75
C LYS A 30 -15.79 25.40 23.24
N GLY A 31 -16.20 24.32 22.56
CA GLY A 31 -16.62 24.35 21.16
C GLY A 31 -17.76 25.37 20.95
N LEU A 32 -18.83 25.29 21.73
CA LEU A 32 -19.95 26.26 21.66
C LEU A 32 -19.53 27.72 21.92
N ILE A 33 -18.61 27.95 22.83
CA ILE A 33 -18.08 29.30 23.09
C ILE A 33 -17.32 29.80 21.87
N ALA A 34 -16.47 28.97 21.27
CA ALA A 34 -15.72 29.30 20.06
C ALA A 34 -16.65 29.61 18.87
N ASP A 35 -17.68 28.77 18.66
CA ASP A 35 -18.66 28.95 17.58
C ASP A 35 -19.46 30.25 17.77
N CYS A 36 -19.97 30.53 18.98
CA CYS A 36 -20.68 31.76 19.28
C CYS A 36 -19.81 33.02 19.16
N ALA A 37 -18.52 32.88 19.37
CA ALA A 37 -17.54 33.94 19.15
C ALA A 37 -17.13 34.06 17.68
N GLY A 38 -17.46 33.10 16.83
CA GLY A 38 -16.89 32.99 15.51
C GLY A 38 -15.36 33.00 15.57
N LEU A 39 -14.82 32.31 16.57
CA LEU A 39 -13.39 32.25 16.84
C LEU A 39 -12.71 31.35 15.86
N TYR A 40 -11.79 31.88 15.06
CA TYR A 40 -10.94 31.13 14.18
C TYR A 40 -9.53 31.09 14.73
N LEU A 41 -8.98 29.87 14.85
CA LEU A 41 -7.64 29.62 15.35
C LEU A 41 -7.00 28.56 14.46
N GLU A 42 -5.84 28.87 13.89
CA GLU A 42 -5.13 27.99 12.97
C GLU A 42 -3.63 28.04 13.21
N ALA A 43 -2.96 26.92 13.00
CA ALA A 43 -1.51 26.78 12.98
C ALA A 43 -1.10 26.02 11.72
N VAL A 44 -0.33 26.68 10.84
CA VAL A 44 0.07 26.15 9.53
C VAL A 44 1.59 26.06 9.46
N ALA A 45 2.11 24.89 9.12
CA ALA A 45 3.51 24.70 8.82
C ALA A 45 3.83 25.17 7.40
N ASP A 46 5.04 25.66 7.18
CA ASP A 46 5.54 26.09 5.87
C ASP A 46 5.88 24.92 4.95
N GLN A 47 5.93 23.69 5.48
CA GLN A 47 6.19 22.46 4.76
C GLN A 47 5.32 21.33 5.31
N GLN A 48 5.04 20.31 4.46
CA GLN A 48 4.18 19.19 4.82
C GLN A 48 4.78 18.28 5.89
N ASN A 49 6.10 18.16 5.94
CA ASN A 49 6.78 17.28 6.87
C ASN A 49 8.05 17.93 7.43
N ALA A 50 8.47 17.46 8.58
CA ALA A 50 9.76 17.79 9.19
C ALA A 50 10.57 16.52 9.44
N VAL A 51 11.87 16.69 9.55
CA VAL A 51 12.76 15.66 10.08
C VAL A 51 12.88 15.81 11.60
N LYS A 52 13.27 14.74 12.29
CA LYS A 52 13.55 14.79 13.73
C LYS A 52 14.59 15.87 14.04
N ASN A 53 14.30 16.69 15.06
CA ASN A 53 15.12 17.81 15.48
C ASN A 53 15.36 18.87 14.38
N GLY A 54 14.56 18.83 13.30
CA GLY A 54 14.56 19.84 12.25
C GLY A 54 13.83 21.10 12.66
N GLU A 55 14.05 22.17 11.90
CA GLU A 55 13.31 23.42 12.08
C GLU A 55 12.02 23.39 11.26
N VAL A 56 10.95 23.95 11.83
CA VAL A 56 9.65 24.14 11.19
C VAL A 56 9.22 25.58 11.41
N LYS A 57 8.84 26.26 10.35
CA LYS A 57 8.21 27.56 10.46
C LYS A 57 6.71 27.38 10.57
N VAL A 58 6.13 27.98 11.59
CA VAL A 58 4.69 27.88 11.86
C VAL A 58 4.07 29.26 11.78
N THR A 59 3.04 29.41 10.99
CA THR A 59 2.20 30.61 10.93
C THR A 59 0.97 30.39 11.80
N ILE A 60 0.76 31.27 12.77
CA ILE A 60 -0.41 31.28 13.66
C ILE A 60 -1.39 32.31 13.15
N GLU A 61 -2.65 31.91 12.99
CA GLU A 61 -3.73 32.83 12.65
C GLU A 61 -4.83 32.79 13.69
N ALA A 62 -5.32 33.97 14.09
CA ALA A 62 -6.43 34.11 15.03
C ALA A 62 -7.39 35.24 14.61
N ILE A 63 -8.71 34.96 14.66
CA ILE A 63 -9.76 35.93 14.35
C ILE A 63 -10.89 35.78 15.36
N ASN A 64 -11.33 36.91 15.92
CA ASN A 64 -12.56 37.04 16.69
C ASN A 64 -13.63 37.69 15.80
N ARG A 65 -14.78 37.04 15.59
CA ARG A 65 -15.90 37.62 14.81
C ARG A 65 -17.03 38.17 15.68
N SER A 66 -16.86 38.15 17.01
CA SER A 66 -17.85 38.64 17.98
C SER A 66 -17.52 40.02 18.51
N ASN A 67 -18.39 40.52 19.37
CA ASN A 67 -18.14 41.72 20.18
C ASN A 67 -17.56 41.38 21.56
N SER A 68 -17.21 40.13 21.83
CA SER A 68 -16.59 39.74 23.11
C SER A 68 -15.15 40.25 23.18
N ASP A 69 -14.76 40.62 24.39
CA ASP A 69 -13.37 40.91 24.68
C ASP A 69 -12.58 39.60 24.70
N ILE A 70 -11.68 39.44 23.73
CA ILE A 70 -10.86 38.23 23.56
C ILE A 70 -9.40 38.65 23.42
N GLU A 71 -8.58 38.06 24.26
CA GLU A 71 -7.13 38.21 24.22
C GLU A 71 -6.45 36.86 24.00
N LEU A 72 -5.55 36.80 23.03
CA LEU A 72 -4.64 35.65 22.82
C LEU A 72 -3.40 35.86 23.72
N GLY A 73 -3.33 35.12 24.81
CA GLY A 73 -2.27 35.24 25.80
C GLY A 73 -0.98 34.52 25.39
N SER A 74 -1.10 33.29 24.91
CA SER A 74 0.06 32.54 24.43
C SER A 74 -0.33 31.42 23.48
N VAL A 75 0.67 30.97 22.72
CA VAL A 75 0.58 29.76 21.86
C VAL A 75 1.73 28.83 22.23
N ASN A 76 1.42 27.57 22.53
CA ASN A 76 2.39 26.61 23.02
C ASN A 76 2.23 25.26 22.30
N SER A 77 3.29 24.48 22.27
CA SER A 77 3.27 23.08 21.84
C SER A 77 4.27 22.29 22.67
N MET A 78 3.96 21.02 22.95
CA MET A 78 4.93 20.12 23.58
C MET A 78 5.96 19.56 22.57
N PHE A 79 5.68 19.71 21.29
CA PHE A 79 6.52 19.16 20.20
C PHE A 79 7.35 20.22 19.50
N ILE A 80 6.96 21.49 19.60
CA ILE A 80 7.62 22.62 18.96
C ILE A 80 7.99 23.64 20.04
N SER A 81 9.28 23.92 20.18
CA SER A 81 9.75 24.99 21.03
C SER A 81 9.61 26.30 20.28
N PHE A 82 8.58 27.08 20.60
CA PHE A 82 8.44 28.44 20.12
C PHE A 82 9.39 29.38 20.83
N PRO A 83 9.96 30.42 20.16
CA PRO A 83 10.71 31.46 20.84
C PRO A 83 9.84 32.12 21.88
N THR A 84 10.39 32.32 23.06
CA THR A 84 9.72 32.82 24.27
C THR A 84 9.08 34.19 24.11
N SER A 85 7.87 34.31 24.66
CA SER A 85 7.02 35.49 24.85
C SER A 85 6.41 36.11 23.60
N LEU A 86 5.33 35.49 23.14
CA LEU A 86 4.30 36.26 22.46
C LEU A 86 3.73 37.24 23.51
N LYS A 87 3.76 38.57 23.22
CA LYS A 87 2.99 39.55 24.00
C LYS A 87 1.51 39.21 23.80
N PRO A 88 0.66 39.36 24.80
CA PRO A 88 -0.78 39.19 24.63
C PRO A 88 -1.31 40.07 23.49
N TYR A 89 -2.18 39.48 22.65
CA TYR A 89 -2.79 40.14 21.50
C TYR A 89 -4.29 40.32 21.75
N GLU A 90 -4.79 41.56 21.76
CA GLU A 90 -6.22 41.83 21.71
C GLU A 90 -6.78 41.41 20.34
N LEU A 91 -7.71 40.45 20.29
CA LEU A 91 -8.39 40.01 19.09
C LEU A 91 -9.59 40.94 18.81
N LYS A 92 -9.35 42.03 18.08
CA LYS A 92 -10.40 42.98 17.69
C LYS A 92 -11.35 42.32 16.71
N LYS A 93 -12.64 42.66 16.83
CA LYS A 93 -13.70 42.11 15.97
C LYS A 93 -13.34 42.20 14.49
N ASN A 94 -13.45 41.06 13.79
CA ASN A 94 -13.21 40.90 12.34
C ASN A 94 -11.81 41.38 11.89
N LYS A 95 -10.86 41.47 12.80
CA LYS A 95 -9.45 41.71 12.46
C LYS A 95 -8.65 40.43 12.62
N LYS A 96 -8.02 40.05 11.54
CA LYS A 96 -7.10 38.92 11.50
C LYS A 96 -5.77 39.31 12.18
N ILE A 97 -5.30 38.49 13.09
CA ILE A 97 -3.96 38.53 13.63
C ILE A 97 -3.18 37.38 12.98
N ILE A 98 -2.05 37.69 12.37
CA ILE A 98 -1.08 36.74 11.85
C ILE A 98 0.21 36.91 12.63
N ILE A 99 0.68 35.83 13.22
CA ILE A 99 1.99 35.75 13.84
C ILE A 99 2.82 34.86 12.90
N GLU A 100 3.61 35.53 12.05
CA GLU A 100 4.41 34.88 11.06
C GLU A 100 5.65 34.24 11.67
N SER A 101 5.95 33.07 11.19
CA SER A 101 7.27 32.44 11.21
C SER A 101 7.91 32.33 12.58
N VAL A 102 7.25 31.64 13.47
CA VAL A 102 7.95 31.14 14.64
C VAL A 102 8.72 29.90 14.20
N ALA A 103 10.03 30.04 13.90
CA ALA A 103 10.87 28.87 13.70
C ALA A 103 11.00 28.14 15.03
N GLY A 104 10.56 26.90 15.05
CA GLY A 104 10.67 26.01 16.20
C GLY A 104 11.47 24.77 15.88
N THR A 105 12.28 24.33 16.83
CA THR A 105 12.90 23.00 16.73
C THR A 105 11.86 21.95 17.07
N PHE A 106 11.72 20.94 16.20
CA PHE A 106 10.73 19.90 16.36
C PHE A 106 11.28 18.76 17.23
N ASN A 107 10.83 18.71 18.49
CA ASN A 107 11.30 17.75 19.51
C ASN A 107 10.43 16.48 19.56
N TYR A 108 10.23 15.79 18.43
CA TYR A 108 9.46 14.55 18.39
C TYR A 108 10.38 13.38 18.03
N GLN A 109 10.36 12.34 18.87
CA GLN A 109 11.32 11.22 18.77
C GLN A 109 10.86 10.09 17.86
N ASN A 110 9.56 10.03 17.54
CA ASN A 110 9.01 9.01 16.66
C ASN A 110 8.77 9.57 15.26
N TYR A 111 8.63 8.71 14.28
CA TYR A 111 8.14 9.09 12.96
C TYR A 111 6.62 9.03 12.93
N SER A 112 6.01 9.85 12.05
CA SER A 112 4.60 9.73 11.73
C SER A 112 4.34 8.45 10.96
N SER A 113 3.26 7.77 11.30
CA SER A 113 2.72 6.62 10.59
C SER A 113 1.31 6.38 11.12
N PRO A 114 0.39 5.82 10.34
CA PRO A 114 -0.88 5.37 10.87
C PRO A 114 -0.68 4.43 12.06
N TYR A 115 -1.36 4.68 13.17
CA TYR A 115 -1.10 3.99 14.44
C TYR A 115 -1.24 2.47 14.35
N TRP A 116 -2.13 1.98 13.47
CA TRP A 116 -2.35 0.54 13.23
C TRP A 116 -1.28 -0.11 12.35
N LEU A 117 -0.40 0.67 11.70
CA LEU A 117 0.72 0.21 10.87
C LEU A 117 2.09 0.41 11.53
N ASN A 118 2.14 0.92 12.75
CA ASN A 118 3.40 1.10 13.50
C ASN A 118 4.14 -0.24 13.75
N LYS A 119 3.39 -1.32 13.86
CA LYS A 119 3.90 -2.68 14.03
C LYS A 119 3.28 -3.60 12.99
N LYS A 120 4.03 -4.61 12.59
CA LYS A 120 3.51 -5.66 11.70
C LYS A 120 2.31 -6.33 12.36
N GLY A 121 1.20 -6.42 11.64
CA GLY A 121 0.02 -7.15 12.06
C GLY A 121 0.24 -8.66 12.10
N THR A 122 -0.70 -9.37 12.68
CA THR A 122 -0.86 -10.82 12.53
C THR A 122 -1.90 -11.10 11.44
N ILE A 123 -2.16 -12.36 11.13
CA ILE A 123 -3.24 -12.75 10.22
C ILE A 123 -4.57 -12.22 10.78
N GLY A 124 -5.18 -11.28 10.04
CA GLY A 124 -6.48 -10.70 10.36
C GLY A 124 -6.53 -9.66 11.49
N MET A 125 -5.39 -9.27 12.10
CA MET A 125 -5.38 -8.32 13.22
C MET A 125 -4.23 -7.33 13.14
N TYR A 126 -4.53 -6.05 13.42
CA TYR A 126 -3.51 -5.02 13.66
C TYR A 126 -3.08 -5.00 15.13
N HIS A 127 -1.84 -4.54 15.37
CA HIS A 127 -1.37 -4.23 16.71
C HIS A 127 -1.57 -2.75 17.03
N VAL A 128 -2.41 -2.47 18.02
CA VAL A 128 -2.65 -1.09 18.50
C VAL A 128 -2.22 -1.01 19.96
N ASP A 129 -1.15 -0.26 20.23
CA ASP A 129 -0.59 -0.14 21.58
C ASP A 129 -1.46 0.73 22.50
N ASP A 130 -1.96 1.85 21.99
CA ASP A 130 -2.83 2.76 22.73
C ASP A 130 -4.29 2.42 22.47
N LYS A 131 -4.94 1.87 23.49
CA LYS A 131 -6.36 1.47 23.42
C LYS A 131 -7.30 2.64 23.09
N ASN A 132 -6.91 3.89 23.35
CA ASN A 132 -7.71 5.07 23.03
C ASN A 132 -7.81 5.32 21.52
N ASN A 133 -6.88 4.76 20.73
CA ASN A 133 -6.91 4.85 19.29
C ASN A 133 -7.81 3.78 18.63
N ILE A 134 -8.23 2.73 19.36
CA ILE A 134 -9.03 1.65 18.77
C ILE A 134 -10.40 2.21 18.31
N GLY A 135 -10.70 2.00 17.03
CA GLY A 135 -11.93 2.47 16.39
C GLY A 135 -11.88 3.90 15.85
N LEU A 136 -10.78 4.62 16.02
CA LEU A 136 -10.59 5.90 15.37
C LEU A 136 -10.11 5.70 13.91
N PRO A 137 -10.61 6.48 12.95
CA PRO A 137 -10.17 6.40 11.56
C PRO A 137 -8.71 6.85 11.38
N GLU A 138 -8.26 7.76 12.24
CA GLU A 138 -6.91 8.31 12.29
C GLU A 138 -6.57 8.83 13.68
N LYS A 139 -5.32 9.20 13.93
CA LYS A 139 -4.94 9.85 15.17
C LYS A 139 -5.49 11.27 15.19
N MET A 140 -6.45 11.53 16.08
CA MET A 140 -7.21 12.78 16.13
C MET A 140 -6.38 14.06 16.29
N MET A 141 -5.28 14.01 17.04
CA MET A 141 -4.35 15.14 17.21
C MET A 141 -2.92 14.65 17.25
N SER A 142 -2.22 14.75 16.12
CA SER A 142 -0.81 14.32 16.04
C SER A 142 0.12 15.36 16.66
N PHE A 143 -0.07 16.64 16.34
CA PHE A 143 0.80 17.74 16.78
C PHE A 143 -0.03 18.93 17.24
N PRO A 144 -0.62 18.85 18.47
CA PRO A 144 -1.46 19.91 19.00
C PRO A 144 -0.68 21.19 19.29
N ILE A 145 -1.23 22.28 18.82
CA ILE A 145 -0.86 23.66 19.17
C ILE A 145 -1.93 24.17 20.11
N VAL A 146 -1.51 24.59 21.30
CA VAL A 146 -2.39 25.05 22.38
C VAL A 146 -2.47 26.57 22.35
N PHE A 147 -3.65 27.09 22.06
CA PHE A 147 -3.98 28.50 22.11
C PHE A 147 -4.56 28.83 23.48
N GLN A 148 -3.90 29.69 24.23
CA GLN A 148 -4.38 30.16 25.53
C GLN A 148 -5.06 31.50 25.36
N LEU A 149 -6.34 31.57 25.68
CA LEU A 149 -7.18 32.76 25.48
C LEU A 149 -7.83 33.20 26.78
N THR A 150 -8.03 34.51 26.88
CA THR A 150 -8.93 35.12 27.88
C THR A 150 -10.15 35.64 27.14
N ILE A 151 -11.35 35.13 27.47
CA ILE A 151 -12.62 35.57 26.88
C ILE A 151 -13.49 36.17 27.97
N ASN A 152 -13.80 37.49 27.86
CA ASN A 152 -14.52 38.22 28.87
C ASN A 152 -13.99 37.94 30.30
N GLY A 153 -12.68 37.96 30.47
CA GLY A 153 -12.01 37.72 31.76
C GLY A 153 -11.95 36.24 32.19
N THR A 154 -12.42 35.30 31.38
CA THR A 154 -12.35 33.86 31.67
C THR A 154 -11.27 33.20 30.83
N TYR A 155 -10.38 32.45 31.47
CA TYR A 155 -9.30 31.71 30.81
C TYR A 155 -9.80 30.43 30.20
N LEU A 156 -9.47 30.20 28.90
CA LEU A 156 -9.74 28.98 28.14
C LEU A 156 -8.53 28.59 27.31
N SER A 157 -8.39 27.28 27.04
CA SER A 157 -7.40 26.76 26.12
C SER A 157 -8.07 25.99 25.01
N TYR A 158 -7.58 26.19 23.78
CA TYR A 158 -8.04 25.49 22.59
C TYR A 158 -6.87 24.77 21.92
N ASN A 159 -7.09 23.50 21.57
CA ASN A 159 -6.12 22.73 20.81
C ASN A 159 -6.48 22.79 19.31
N ARG A 160 -5.48 22.99 18.46
CA ARG A 160 -5.58 22.88 17.01
C ARG A 160 -4.42 22.04 16.51
N ASN A 161 -4.67 21.16 15.55
CA ASN A 161 -3.57 20.46 14.91
C ASN A 161 -2.70 21.43 14.12
N LEU A 162 -1.38 21.21 14.15
CA LEU A 162 -0.50 21.73 13.14
C LEU A 162 -0.85 21.04 11.81
N VAL A 163 -1.09 21.83 10.77
CA VAL A 163 -1.44 21.36 9.43
C VAL A 163 -0.50 21.95 8.38
N TYR A 164 -0.39 21.32 7.25
CA TYR A 164 0.15 21.91 6.05
C TYR A 164 -1.00 22.38 5.16
N LYS A 165 -0.87 23.57 4.57
CA LYS A 165 -1.91 24.17 3.74
C LYS A 165 -1.31 24.79 2.49
N PHE A 166 -1.93 24.52 1.34
CA PHE A 166 -1.56 25.12 0.06
C PHE A 166 -2.79 25.39 -0.80
N ASN A 167 -2.64 26.24 -1.81
CA ASN A 167 -3.69 26.51 -2.78
C ASN A 167 -3.49 25.66 -4.03
N ASP A 168 -4.43 24.77 -4.28
CA ASP A 168 -4.52 24.00 -5.53
C ASP A 168 -5.34 24.78 -6.55
N PRO A 169 -4.91 24.86 -7.83
CA PRO A 169 -5.66 25.63 -8.86
C PRO A 169 -7.07 25.11 -9.14
N VAL A 170 -7.33 23.83 -8.87
CA VAL A 170 -8.63 23.17 -9.13
C VAL A 170 -9.44 22.98 -7.85
N LYS A 171 -8.79 22.52 -6.78
CA LYS A 171 -9.46 22.17 -5.51
C LYS A 171 -9.57 23.38 -4.54
N GLY A 172 -8.86 24.47 -4.82
CA GLY A 172 -8.79 25.62 -3.92
C GLY A 172 -7.84 25.39 -2.75
N GLU A 173 -8.21 25.85 -1.56
CA GLU A 173 -7.40 25.66 -0.35
C GLU A 173 -7.46 24.20 0.12
N VAL A 174 -6.30 23.54 0.15
CA VAL A 174 -6.15 22.13 0.54
C VAL A 174 -5.38 22.03 1.84
N TYR A 175 -5.91 21.24 2.76
CA TYR A 175 -5.29 20.91 4.04
C TYR A 175 -4.75 19.49 4.00
N GLN A 176 -3.51 19.32 4.48
CA GLN A 176 -2.87 18.01 4.64
C GLN A 176 -2.36 17.83 6.07
N PRO A 177 -2.30 16.60 6.60
CA PRO A 177 -1.64 16.34 7.87
C PRO A 177 -0.18 16.78 7.81
N PHE A 178 0.32 17.32 8.95
CA PHE A 178 1.74 17.55 9.14
C PHE A 178 2.38 16.28 9.72
N ASP A 179 3.50 15.84 9.15
CA ASP A 179 4.18 14.60 9.49
C ASP A 179 5.64 14.79 9.90
N VAL A 180 6.18 13.84 10.65
CA VAL A 180 7.62 13.73 10.94
C VAL A 180 8.17 12.50 10.26
N LEU A 181 9.06 12.72 9.30
CA LEU A 181 9.61 11.68 8.43
C LEU A 181 11.12 11.51 8.62
N PRO A 182 11.70 10.40 8.17
CA PRO A 182 13.15 10.24 8.10
C PRO A 182 13.79 11.29 7.19
N ILE A 183 15.04 11.65 7.50
CA ILE A 183 15.84 12.56 6.69
C ILE A 183 16.07 12.07 5.25
N ALA A 184 16.00 10.76 5.07
CA ALA A 184 16.01 10.08 3.78
C ALA A 184 15.26 8.76 3.89
N THR A 185 14.64 8.34 2.78
CA THR A 185 14.06 7.01 2.61
C THR A 185 14.58 6.37 1.33
N ALA A 186 14.62 5.04 1.28
CA ALA A 186 14.98 4.31 0.07
C ALA A 186 13.92 3.27 -0.25
N SER A 187 13.71 3.00 -1.52
CA SER A 187 12.79 1.97 -1.98
C SER A 187 13.38 1.16 -3.13
N ILE A 188 13.02 -0.12 -3.16
CA ILE A 188 13.16 -1.00 -4.30
C ILE A 188 11.75 -1.19 -4.84
N GLN A 189 11.53 -0.87 -6.11
CA GLN A 189 10.19 -0.88 -6.70
C GLN A 189 9.60 -2.30 -6.74
N GLU A 190 10.40 -3.26 -7.22
CA GLU A 190 10.00 -4.67 -7.26
C GLU A 190 10.18 -5.30 -5.89
N LYS A 191 9.08 -5.77 -5.28
CA LYS A 191 9.12 -6.36 -3.94
C LYS A 191 9.53 -7.83 -3.94
N VAL A 192 9.46 -8.50 -5.09
CA VAL A 192 9.97 -9.86 -5.32
C VAL A 192 10.80 -9.86 -6.59
N ILE A 193 12.05 -10.29 -6.50
CA ILE A 193 12.99 -10.34 -7.62
C ILE A 193 13.47 -11.78 -7.78
N ILE A 194 13.12 -12.39 -8.91
CA ILE A 194 13.41 -13.80 -9.21
C ILE A 194 14.62 -13.86 -10.14
N PHE A 195 15.62 -14.65 -9.77
CA PHE A 195 16.75 -15.02 -10.60
C PHE A 195 16.57 -16.47 -11.06
N SER A 196 16.30 -16.67 -12.35
CA SER A 196 16.13 -17.98 -12.98
C SER A 196 17.45 -18.56 -13.50
N ASP A 197 18.52 -17.79 -13.45
CA ASP A 197 19.88 -18.15 -13.87
C ASP A 197 20.93 -17.48 -12.99
N ASN A 198 22.22 -17.69 -13.28
CA ASN A 198 23.32 -17.10 -12.53
C ASN A 198 23.73 -15.71 -13.02
N ASN A 199 22.96 -15.08 -13.92
CA ASN A 199 23.27 -13.76 -14.45
C ASN A 199 22.91 -12.68 -13.45
N ALA A 200 23.70 -11.60 -13.48
CA ALA A 200 23.43 -10.43 -12.68
C ALA A 200 22.21 -9.66 -13.21
N LYS A 201 21.39 -9.15 -12.29
CA LYS A 201 20.32 -8.20 -12.59
C LYS A 201 20.65 -6.80 -12.09
N GLN A 202 20.23 -5.77 -12.84
CA GLN A 202 20.36 -4.38 -12.46
C GLN A 202 19.15 -3.99 -11.61
N ILE A 203 19.39 -3.66 -10.35
CA ILE A 203 18.35 -3.32 -9.39
C ILE A 203 18.39 -1.83 -9.10
N PRO A 204 17.37 -1.06 -9.54
CA PRO A 204 17.24 0.34 -9.21
C PRO A 204 16.81 0.52 -7.76
N VAL A 205 17.50 1.39 -7.04
CA VAL A 205 17.16 1.85 -5.69
C VAL A 205 16.87 3.34 -5.77
N THR A 206 15.66 3.73 -5.43
CA THR A 206 15.25 5.14 -5.40
C THR A 206 15.42 5.68 -4.01
N VAL A 207 16.20 6.75 -3.87
CA VAL A 207 16.39 7.52 -2.64
C VAL A 207 15.56 8.78 -2.71
N ARG A 208 14.73 9.04 -1.71
CA ARG A 208 13.96 10.28 -1.56
C ARG A 208 14.53 11.13 -0.45
N ALA A 209 14.74 12.41 -0.72
CA ALA A 209 15.22 13.37 0.27
C ALA A 209 14.08 13.84 1.18
N GLY A 210 14.33 13.85 2.51
CA GLY A 210 13.45 14.45 3.52
C GLY A 210 13.86 15.86 3.94
N LYS A 211 14.92 16.42 3.35
CA LYS A 211 15.36 17.81 3.52
C LYS A 211 16.14 18.29 2.31
N ASP A 212 16.32 19.62 2.21
CA ASP A 212 17.17 20.23 1.20
C ASP A 212 18.66 19.86 1.37
N ASN A 213 19.39 19.87 0.24
CA ASN A 213 20.84 19.67 0.17
C ASN A 213 21.32 18.38 0.89
N LEU A 214 20.65 17.27 0.58
CA LEU A 214 20.92 15.98 1.20
C LEU A 214 22.02 15.23 0.45
N ASN A 215 23.08 14.84 1.18
CA ASN A 215 24.17 14.01 0.69
C ASN A 215 24.29 12.76 1.56
N GLY A 216 24.63 11.64 0.94
CA GLY A 216 24.80 10.39 1.65
C GLY A 216 25.27 9.26 0.75
N SER A 217 25.19 8.05 1.26
CA SER A 217 25.49 6.84 0.50
C SER A 217 24.44 5.76 0.74
N VAL A 218 24.33 4.85 -0.22
CA VAL A 218 23.50 3.66 -0.15
C VAL A 218 24.38 2.43 -0.34
N LYS A 219 24.18 1.42 0.50
CA LYS A 219 24.64 0.06 0.27
C LYS A 219 23.44 -0.87 0.29
N LEU A 220 23.56 -2.05 -0.31
CA LEU A 220 22.56 -3.10 -0.21
C LEU A 220 23.07 -4.20 0.73
N GLU A 221 22.25 -4.62 1.68
CA GLU A 221 22.46 -5.83 2.46
C GLU A 221 21.69 -6.99 1.82
N SER A 222 22.30 -8.14 1.74
CA SER A 222 21.78 -9.36 1.11
C SER A 222 22.12 -10.60 1.91
N PRO A 223 21.49 -11.75 1.66
CA PRO A 223 21.92 -13.03 2.24
C PRO A 223 23.34 -13.39 1.80
N ASN A 224 23.95 -14.31 2.53
CA ASN A 224 25.30 -14.80 2.21
C ASN A 224 25.37 -15.42 0.82
N GLY A 225 26.45 -15.15 0.10
CA GLY A 225 26.72 -15.70 -1.23
C GLY A 225 26.19 -14.85 -2.40
N TRP A 226 25.34 -13.86 -2.15
CA TRP A 226 24.95 -12.87 -3.14
C TRP A 226 26.04 -11.81 -3.30
N LEU A 227 26.32 -11.44 -4.54
CA LEU A 227 27.32 -10.42 -4.86
C LEU A 227 26.64 -9.13 -5.30
N ILE A 228 27.08 -8.01 -4.74
CA ILE A 228 26.53 -6.68 -5.04
C ILE A 228 27.65 -5.78 -5.55
N SER A 229 27.44 -5.13 -6.67
CA SER A 229 28.41 -4.20 -7.27
C SER A 229 27.69 -2.93 -7.78
N PRO A 230 28.19 -1.74 -7.46
CA PRO A 230 29.25 -1.50 -6.48
C PRO A 230 28.77 -1.78 -5.04
N GLU A 231 29.69 -1.94 -4.09
CA GLU A 231 29.34 -2.16 -2.69
C GLU A 231 28.57 -0.99 -2.05
N SER A 232 28.83 0.23 -2.52
CA SER A 232 28.15 1.45 -2.09
C SER A 232 28.14 2.50 -3.21
N GLN A 233 27.10 3.33 -3.22
CA GLN A 233 27.00 4.47 -4.13
C GLN A 233 26.66 5.74 -3.36
N MET A 234 27.27 6.86 -3.76
CA MET A 234 26.99 8.18 -3.23
C MET A 234 25.80 8.80 -3.94
N PHE A 235 25.02 9.59 -3.22
CA PHE A 235 23.94 10.41 -3.79
C PHE A 235 24.04 11.85 -3.29
N SER A 236 23.50 12.77 -4.08
CA SER A 236 23.31 14.19 -3.74
C SER A 236 21.99 14.65 -4.29
N ILE A 237 21.11 15.16 -3.43
CA ILE A 237 19.76 15.62 -3.78
C ILE A 237 19.58 17.04 -3.27
N THR A 238 19.19 17.97 -4.14
CA THR A 238 19.16 19.40 -3.84
C THR A 238 17.91 19.81 -3.06
N LYS A 239 16.75 19.28 -3.41
CA LYS A 239 15.46 19.69 -2.81
C LYS A 239 14.83 18.59 -2.00
N ASN A 240 14.16 19.00 -0.92
CA ASN A 240 13.25 18.13 -0.17
C ASN A 240 12.16 17.56 -1.08
N GLY A 241 11.91 16.26 -0.96
CA GLY A 241 10.92 15.53 -1.76
C GLY A 241 11.42 15.06 -3.13
N ASP A 242 12.58 15.52 -3.61
CA ASP A 242 13.18 15.01 -4.84
C ASP A 242 13.78 13.62 -4.64
N ASP A 243 13.89 12.89 -5.76
CA ASP A 243 14.39 11.51 -5.81
C ASP A 243 15.72 11.42 -6.57
N ALA A 244 16.55 10.45 -6.16
CA ALA A 244 17.73 9.99 -6.92
C ALA A 244 17.68 8.47 -7.07
N THR A 245 17.91 7.98 -8.29
CA THR A 245 17.95 6.53 -8.56
C THR A 245 19.39 6.06 -8.72
N LEU A 246 19.75 5.03 -7.95
CA LEU A 246 21.06 4.37 -7.97
C LEU A 246 20.87 2.93 -8.47
N ILE A 247 21.75 2.45 -9.33
CA ILE A 247 21.61 1.12 -9.94
C ILE A 247 22.69 0.20 -9.39
N PHE A 248 22.28 -0.90 -8.77
CA PHE A 248 23.16 -1.94 -8.27
C PHE A 248 23.05 -3.20 -9.13
N SER A 249 24.20 -3.79 -9.46
CA SER A 249 24.27 -5.11 -10.07
C SER A 249 24.25 -6.18 -8.97
N VAL A 250 23.23 -7.01 -8.97
CA VAL A 250 23.06 -8.09 -7.98
C VAL A 250 23.21 -9.43 -8.69
N THR A 251 24.16 -10.25 -8.22
CA THR A 251 24.44 -11.59 -8.78
C THR A 251 24.07 -12.65 -7.75
N PRO A 252 23.28 -13.67 -8.13
CA PRO A 252 22.91 -14.76 -7.22
C PRO A 252 24.08 -15.70 -6.94
N PRO A 253 24.04 -16.48 -5.83
CA PRO A 253 24.97 -17.58 -5.59
C PRO A 253 24.73 -18.72 -6.61
N LYS A 254 25.66 -19.68 -6.70
CA LYS A 254 25.50 -20.81 -7.62
C LYS A 254 24.34 -21.75 -7.26
N ASN A 255 24.04 -21.89 -5.99
CA ASN A 255 22.97 -22.74 -5.50
C ASN A 255 21.69 -21.92 -5.29
N GLN A 256 20.55 -22.61 -5.26
CA GLN A 256 19.27 -21.99 -4.91
C GLN A 256 19.37 -21.26 -3.56
N SER A 257 18.84 -20.08 -3.49
CA SER A 257 18.91 -19.21 -2.33
C SER A 257 17.74 -18.24 -2.32
N GLU A 258 17.25 -17.91 -1.14
CA GLU A 258 16.27 -16.84 -0.97
C GLU A 258 16.61 -15.97 0.23
N GLY A 259 16.07 -14.77 0.25
CA GLY A 259 16.19 -13.86 1.37
C GLY A 259 15.74 -12.45 1.04
N LYS A 260 16.29 -11.48 1.77
CA LYS A 260 15.91 -10.09 1.61
C LYS A 260 17.09 -9.26 1.10
N LEU A 261 16.79 -8.36 0.18
CA LEU A 261 17.66 -7.28 -0.25
C LEU A 261 17.20 -6.01 0.46
N ILE A 262 18.09 -5.39 1.23
CA ILE A 262 17.73 -4.26 2.10
C ILE A 262 18.63 -3.08 1.76
N PRO A 263 18.08 -1.96 1.23
CA PRO A 263 18.84 -0.74 1.06
C PRO A 263 19.09 -0.07 2.41
N VAL A 264 20.34 0.20 2.69
CA VAL A 264 20.82 0.90 3.88
C VAL A 264 21.38 2.24 3.46
N LEU A 265 20.65 3.30 3.81
CA LEU A 265 21.13 4.66 3.61
C LEU A 265 22.00 5.10 4.76
N THR A 266 23.08 5.80 4.46
CA THR A 266 23.90 6.50 5.47
C THR A 266 23.91 7.99 5.15
N VAL A 267 23.43 8.79 6.12
CA VAL A 267 23.46 10.25 6.07
C VAL A 267 24.18 10.75 7.32
N GLY A 268 25.33 11.38 7.15
CA GLY A 268 26.22 11.66 8.26
C GLY A 268 26.61 10.37 8.99
N ASN A 269 26.32 10.31 10.30
CA ASN A 269 26.61 9.13 11.14
C ASN A 269 25.35 8.26 11.40
N GLN A 270 24.25 8.48 10.69
CA GLN A 270 22.99 7.78 10.92
C GLN A 270 22.65 6.87 9.73
N SER A 271 22.19 5.65 10.05
CA SER A 271 21.68 4.70 9.08
C SER A 271 20.16 4.67 9.07
N HIS A 272 19.58 4.57 7.87
CA HIS A 272 18.14 4.52 7.65
C HIS A 272 17.79 3.34 6.73
N GLN A 273 16.74 2.60 7.08
CA GLN A 273 16.26 1.41 6.36
C GLN A 273 14.73 1.46 6.17
N LYS A 274 14.22 2.66 5.92
CA LYS A 274 12.78 2.88 5.72
C LYS A 274 12.48 3.31 4.30
N GLU A 275 11.35 2.85 3.81
CA GLU A 275 10.70 3.40 2.62
C GLU A 275 9.44 4.16 3.04
N LEU A 276 9.11 5.17 2.25
CA LEU A 276 7.91 5.98 2.42
C LEU A 276 6.90 5.57 1.35
N PHE A 277 5.76 5.10 1.80
CA PHE A 277 4.61 4.82 0.97
C PHE A 277 3.52 5.86 1.23
N THR A 278 3.06 6.53 0.19
CA THR A 278 2.03 7.58 0.29
C THR A 278 0.71 7.04 -0.25
N ILE A 279 -0.35 7.14 0.55
CA ILE A 279 -1.73 6.86 0.15
C ILE A 279 -2.42 8.20 -0.04
N ASP A 280 -2.73 8.52 -1.29
CA ASP A 280 -3.34 9.79 -1.69
C ASP A 280 -4.57 9.53 -2.55
N TYR A 281 -5.73 9.57 -1.91
CA TYR A 281 -7.04 9.44 -2.56
C TYR A 281 -7.89 10.67 -2.24
N ASP A 282 -8.67 11.13 -3.19
CA ASP A 282 -9.50 12.33 -3.06
C ASP A 282 -10.53 12.30 -1.92
N TYR A 283 -10.87 11.12 -1.41
CA TYR A 283 -11.92 10.89 -0.41
C TYR A 283 -11.41 10.56 1.00
N ILE A 284 -10.09 10.55 1.21
CA ILE A 284 -9.47 10.37 2.53
C ILE A 284 -8.32 11.38 2.72
N PRO A 285 -7.99 11.75 3.97
CA PRO A 285 -6.76 12.50 4.22
C PRO A 285 -5.53 11.74 3.75
N LEU A 286 -4.56 12.46 3.20
CA LEU A 286 -3.28 11.90 2.79
C LEU A 286 -2.64 11.12 3.96
N GLN A 287 -2.17 9.90 3.69
CA GLN A 287 -1.50 9.04 4.66
C GLN A 287 -0.05 8.78 4.25
N GLN A 288 0.86 8.98 5.18
CA GLN A 288 2.29 8.70 5.01
C GLN A 288 2.63 7.44 5.82
N VAL A 289 3.01 6.36 5.14
CA VAL A 289 3.28 5.06 5.78
C VAL A 289 4.76 4.73 5.65
N LEU A 290 5.43 4.52 6.78
CA LEU A 290 6.83 4.11 6.82
C LEU A 290 6.95 2.60 6.98
N LEU A 291 7.38 1.94 5.92
CA LEU A 291 7.64 0.51 5.89
C LEU A 291 9.14 0.22 6.02
N ASN A 292 9.51 -1.04 6.25
CA ASN A 292 10.90 -1.45 6.08
C ASN A 292 11.23 -1.46 4.59
N ALA A 293 12.34 -0.85 4.22
CA ALA A 293 12.82 -0.87 2.85
C ALA A 293 13.43 -2.24 2.57
N GLU A 294 12.66 -3.12 1.94
CA GLU A 294 13.12 -4.47 1.62
C GLU A 294 12.46 -5.00 0.35
N ALA A 295 13.15 -5.88 -0.35
CA ALA A 295 12.62 -6.70 -1.42
C ALA A 295 13.02 -8.16 -1.19
N LYS A 296 12.15 -9.12 -1.49
CA LYS A 296 12.50 -10.54 -1.49
C LYS A 296 13.33 -10.84 -2.74
N ILE A 297 14.48 -11.49 -2.58
CA ILE A 297 15.28 -12.00 -3.69
C ILE A 297 15.27 -13.52 -3.64
N VAL A 298 15.08 -14.15 -4.80
CA VAL A 298 14.95 -15.60 -4.91
C VAL A 298 15.78 -16.06 -6.11
N HIS A 299 16.71 -16.98 -5.90
CA HIS A 299 17.39 -17.69 -6.96
C HIS A 299 16.90 -19.13 -6.99
N ILE A 300 16.24 -19.49 -8.08
CA ILE A 300 15.65 -20.82 -8.30
C ILE A 300 16.09 -21.37 -9.65
N SER A 301 16.34 -22.67 -9.68
CA SER A 301 16.65 -23.37 -10.92
C SER A 301 15.33 -23.76 -11.61
N ILE A 302 14.95 -23.01 -12.63
CA ILE A 302 13.75 -23.25 -13.43
C ILE A 302 14.15 -23.58 -14.87
N GLU A 303 13.67 -24.72 -15.38
CA GLU A 303 13.71 -25.01 -16.81
C GLU A 303 12.53 -24.36 -17.52
N LYS A 304 12.83 -23.57 -18.54
CA LYS A 304 11.85 -22.86 -19.36
C LYS A 304 11.64 -23.60 -20.70
N LYS A 305 10.39 -23.66 -21.16
CA LYS A 305 10.03 -24.14 -22.51
C LYS A 305 9.24 -23.08 -23.24
N GLY A 306 9.61 -22.86 -24.51
CA GLY A 306 9.10 -21.74 -25.28
C GLY A 306 9.74 -20.41 -24.87
N GLU A 307 9.36 -19.34 -25.55
CA GLU A 307 9.88 -18.01 -25.31
C GLU A 307 8.79 -16.93 -25.29
N ASN A 308 7.77 -17.08 -26.14
CA ASN A 308 6.79 -16.03 -26.40
C ASN A 308 5.44 -16.37 -25.75
N ILE A 309 5.02 -15.59 -24.80
CA ILE A 309 3.73 -15.76 -24.12
C ILE A 309 2.80 -14.63 -24.51
N GLY A 310 1.60 -15.00 -24.99
CA GLY A 310 0.51 -14.06 -25.15
C GLY A 310 -0.26 -13.90 -23.84
N TYR A 311 -0.51 -12.67 -23.40
CA TYR A 311 -1.29 -12.41 -22.18
C TYR A 311 -2.53 -11.59 -22.49
N ILE A 312 -3.71 -12.12 -22.14
CA ILE A 312 -4.99 -11.43 -22.26
C ILE A 312 -5.36 -10.87 -20.89
N LYS A 313 -5.26 -9.53 -20.73
CA LYS A 313 -5.48 -8.87 -19.46
C LYS A 313 -6.93 -9.02 -18.99
N GLY A 314 -7.11 -9.35 -17.70
CA GLY A 314 -8.38 -9.35 -17.01
C GLY A 314 -8.46 -8.25 -15.95
N ALA A 315 -8.78 -8.60 -14.71
CA ALA A 315 -8.88 -7.65 -13.61
C ALA A 315 -7.53 -7.08 -13.13
N GLY A 316 -6.42 -7.68 -13.58
CA GLY A 316 -5.04 -7.32 -13.22
C GLY A 316 -4.43 -8.27 -12.21
N ASP A 317 -3.23 -8.73 -12.53
CA ASP A 317 -2.38 -9.60 -11.69
C ASP A 317 -0.91 -9.37 -12.06
N ALA A 318 0.03 -9.96 -11.31
CA ALA A 318 1.47 -9.84 -11.51
C ALA A 318 2.06 -11.00 -12.36
N ILE A 319 1.23 -11.79 -13.03
CA ILE A 319 1.68 -12.92 -13.87
C ILE A 319 2.57 -12.47 -15.03
N PRO A 320 2.25 -11.39 -15.80
CA PRO A 320 3.11 -10.94 -16.88
C PRO A 320 4.53 -10.64 -16.41
N GLU A 321 4.65 -9.79 -15.37
CA GLU A 321 5.93 -9.36 -14.83
C GLU A 321 6.72 -10.54 -14.26
N SER A 322 6.05 -11.49 -13.60
CA SER A 322 6.68 -12.69 -13.05
C SER A 322 7.22 -13.62 -14.14
N LEU A 323 6.48 -13.77 -15.24
CA LEU A 323 6.94 -14.54 -16.40
C LEU A 323 8.15 -13.87 -17.08
N GLU A 324 8.16 -12.53 -17.19
CA GLU A 324 9.30 -11.79 -17.71
C GLU A 324 10.53 -11.95 -16.83
N GLN A 325 10.36 -11.93 -15.50
CA GLN A 325 11.47 -12.14 -14.56
C GLN A 325 12.17 -13.48 -14.73
N ILE A 326 11.45 -14.53 -15.14
CA ILE A 326 12.01 -15.86 -15.43
C ILE A 326 12.42 -16.04 -16.89
N GLY A 327 12.39 -14.96 -17.68
CA GLY A 327 12.98 -14.91 -19.02
C GLY A 327 12.04 -15.20 -20.18
N TYR A 328 10.70 -15.18 -20.00
CA TYR A 328 9.77 -15.17 -21.12
C TYR A 328 9.63 -13.76 -21.71
N ARG A 329 9.27 -13.69 -22.99
CA ARG A 329 8.78 -12.48 -23.63
C ARG A 329 7.27 -12.47 -23.55
N VAL A 330 6.70 -11.56 -22.76
CA VAL A 330 5.26 -11.48 -22.59
C VAL A 330 4.70 -10.34 -23.44
N THR A 331 3.72 -10.66 -24.29
CA THR A 331 3.01 -9.69 -25.11
C THR A 331 1.57 -9.58 -24.66
N SER A 332 1.16 -8.40 -24.20
CA SER A 332 -0.23 -8.12 -23.91
C SER A 332 -1.05 -8.10 -25.20
N ILE A 333 -2.05 -8.96 -25.31
CA ILE A 333 -2.92 -9.09 -26.48
C ILE A 333 -4.16 -8.23 -26.25
N ASN A 334 -4.36 -7.24 -27.13
CA ASN A 334 -5.62 -6.51 -27.16
C ASN A 334 -6.75 -7.44 -27.63
N PRO A 335 -7.93 -7.45 -27.01
CA PRO A 335 -9.04 -8.33 -27.43
C PRO A 335 -9.41 -8.22 -28.91
N SER A 336 -9.27 -7.04 -29.53
CA SER A 336 -9.47 -6.85 -30.97
C SER A 336 -8.47 -7.60 -31.84
N GLU A 337 -7.28 -7.90 -31.31
CA GLU A 337 -6.18 -8.59 -32.01
C GLU A 337 -6.24 -10.12 -31.90
N ILE A 338 -7.22 -10.66 -31.16
CA ILE A 338 -7.42 -12.11 -31.00
C ILE A 338 -7.95 -12.65 -32.34
N THR A 339 -7.03 -13.14 -33.13
CA THR A 339 -7.27 -13.83 -34.42
C THR A 339 -6.34 -15.01 -34.54
N SER A 340 -6.72 -16.08 -35.24
CA SER A 340 -5.90 -17.26 -35.41
C SER A 340 -4.49 -16.93 -35.94
N LYS A 341 -4.38 -15.95 -36.83
CA LYS A 341 -3.08 -15.50 -37.36
C LYS A 341 -2.18 -14.91 -36.30
N ASN A 342 -2.72 -14.02 -35.45
CA ASN A 342 -1.94 -13.32 -34.43
C ASN A 342 -1.58 -14.24 -33.27
N LEU A 343 -2.44 -15.22 -32.95
CA LEU A 343 -2.20 -16.14 -31.83
C LEU A 343 -1.10 -17.16 -32.10
N ASN A 344 -0.89 -17.54 -33.38
CA ASN A 344 0.09 -18.58 -33.76
C ASN A 344 1.57 -18.22 -33.49
N GLN A 345 1.85 -16.95 -33.15
CA GLN A 345 3.21 -16.51 -32.77
C GLN A 345 3.58 -16.85 -31.32
N PHE A 346 2.61 -17.24 -30.50
CA PHE A 346 2.81 -17.52 -29.09
C PHE A 346 2.94 -19.03 -28.82
N ASP A 347 3.89 -19.40 -27.97
CA ASP A 347 4.08 -20.77 -27.49
C ASP A 347 2.97 -21.17 -26.49
N ALA A 348 2.50 -20.20 -25.70
CA ALA A 348 1.34 -20.33 -24.85
C ALA A 348 0.60 -18.99 -24.72
N ILE A 349 -0.70 -19.08 -24.41
CA ILE A 349 -1.53 -17.92 -24.10
C ILE A 349 -2.07 -18.06 -22.68
N VAL A 350 -1.91 -16.99 -21.89
CA VAL A 350 -2.44 -16.92 -20.52
C VAL A 350 -3.58 -15.90 -20.52
N VAL A 351 -4.75 -16.33 -20.11
CA VAL A 351 -5.91 -15.49 -19.87
C VAL A 351 -5.89 -15.08 -18.40
N GLY A 352 -5.73 -13.77 -18.14
CA GLY A 352 -5.61 -13.20 -16.82
C GLY A 352 -6.84 -13.39 -15.96
N ILE A 353 -6.67 -13.18 -14.65
CA ILE A 353 -7.76 -13.38 -13.68
C ILE A 353 -9.00 -12.58 -14.07
N ARG A 354 -10.17 -13.23 -13.96
CA ARG A 354 -11.48 -12.62 -14.21
C ARG A 354 -11.64 -12.00 -15.62
N ALA A 355 -10.83 -12.38 -16.59
CA ALA A 355 -10.96 -11.82 -17.95
C ALA A 355 -12.35 -12.09 -18.53
N TYR A 356 -12.91 -13.29 -18.33
CA TYR A 356 -14.29 -13.59 -18.74
C TYR A 356 -15.38 -12.92 -17.88
N ASN A 357 -15.00 -12.13 -16.89
CA ASN A 357 -15.94 -11.27 -16.16
C ASN A 357 -15.82 -9.78 -16.56
N THR A 358 -14.67 -9.37 -17.12
CA THR A 358 -14.32 -7.95 -17.29
C THR A 358 -14.06 -7.53 -18.73
N VAL A 359 -13.88 -8.50 -19.65
CA VAL A 359 -13.55 -8.26 -21.07
C VAL A 359 -14.71 -8.74 -21.96
N PRO A 360 -15.64 -7.86 -22.37
CA PRO A 360 -16.84 -8.24 -23.12
C PRO A 360 -16.56 -8.92 -24.47
N GLU A 361 -15.46 -8.56 -25.11
CA GLU A 361 -15.05 -9.08 -26.42
C GLU A 361 -14.77 -10.59 -26.41
N LEU A 362 -14.37 -11.13 -25.25
CA LEU A 362 -14.12 -12.57 -25.11
C LEU A 362 -15.38 -13.43 -25.36
N ALA A 363 -16.58 -12.85 -25.27
CA ALA A 363 -17.82 -13.52 -25.65
C ALA A 363 -17.81 -13.98 -27.12
N PHE A 364 -17.06 -13.30 -27.99
CA PHE A 364 -17.01 -13.57 -29.42
C PHE A 364 -15.68 -14.12 -29.90
N LYS A 365 -14.66 -14.16 -29.02
CA LYS A 365 -13.29 -14.55 -29.36
C LYS A 365 -12.95 -16.00 -29.00
N GLN A 366 -13.84 -16.71 -28.32
CA GLN A 366 -13.62 -18.07 -27.92
C GLN A 366 -13.34 -19.05 -29.08
N PRO A 367 -14.02 -18.93 -30.24
CA PRO A 367 -13.69 -19.77 -31.38
C PRO A 367 -12.24 -19.64 -31.88
N GLU A 368 -11.69 -18.41 -31.86
CA GLU A 368 -10.29 -18.16 -32.23
C GLU A 368 -9.31 -18.76 -31.22
N LEU A 369 -9.62 -18.64 -29.94
CA LEU A 369 -8.83 -19.25 -28.87
C LEU A 369 -8.88 -20.79 -28.94
N ASN A 370 -10.04 -21.37 -29.21
CA ASN A 370 -10.18 -22.80 -29.40
C ASN A 370 -9.40 -23.27 -30.64
N SER A 371 -9.48 -22.53 -31.75
CA SER A 371 -8.71 -22.84 -32.97
C SER A 371 -7.21 -22.79 -32.72
N TYR A 372 -6.71 -21.84 -31.91
CA TYR A 372 -5.31 -21.81 -31.49
C TYR A 372 -4.91 -23.10 -30.77
N VAL A 373 -5.72 -23.57 -29.81
CA VAL A 373 -5.46 -24.82 -29.08
C VAL A 373 -5.54 -26.01 -30.02
N GLU A 374 -6.56 -26.09 -30.90
CA GLU A 374 -6.74 -27.17 -31.86
C GLU A 374 -5.51 -27.35 -32.75
N ASN A 375 -4.86 -26.26 -33.13
CA ASN A 375 -3.65 -26.26 -33.96
C ASN A 375 -2.34 -26.52 -33.19
N GLY A 376 -2.37 -26.73 -31.88
CA GLY A 376 -1.22 -27.15 -31.09
C GLY A 376 -0.79 -26.15 -30.00
N GLY A 377 -1.51 -25.01 -29.83
CA GLY A 377 -1.23 -24.06 -28.80
C GLY A 377 -1.63 -24.52 -27.39
N THR A 378 -1.07 -23.91 -26.38
CA THR A 378 -1.46 -24.10 -24.97
C THR A 378 -2.19 -22.87 -24.48
N LEU A 379 -3.45 -23.03 -24.05
CA LEU A 379 -4.26 -21.96 -23.49
C LEU A 379 -4.48 -22.22 -21.99
N LEU A 380 -3.96 -21.33 -21.14
CA LEU A 380 -4.17 -21.35 -19.70
C LEU A 380 -5.15 -20.26 -19.31
N VAL A 381 -6.30 -20.64 -18.78
CA VAL A 381 -7.33 -19.74 -18.27
C VAL A 381 -7.29 -19.73 -16.76
N GLN A 382 -7.04 -18.56 -16.20
CA GLN A 382 -7.02 -18.38 -14.76
C GLN A 382 -8.42 -18.17 -14.19
N TYR A 383 -8.49 -18.11 -12.89
CA TYR A 383 -9.64 -17.83 -12.05
C TYR A 383 -10.66 -16.83 -12.65
N ASN A 384 -11.92 -17.24 -12.67
CA ASN A 384 -13.08 -16.40 -12.99
C ASN A 384 -14.18 -16.62 -11.97
N THR A 385 -15.03 -15.62 -11.72
CA THR A 385 -16.20 -15.80 -10.86
C THR A 385 -17.33 -16.50 -11.61
N SER A 386 -18.14 -17.29 -10.91
CA SER A 386 -19.27 -18.02 -11.50
C SER A 386 -20.48 -17.14 -11.88
N HIS A 387 -20.42 -15.83 -11.63
CA HIS A 387 -21.48 -14.87 -11.93
C HIS A 387 -20.95 -13.77 -12.85
N ARG A 388 -21.84 -13.21 -13.67
CA ARG A 388 -21.51 -12.15 -14.65
C ARG A 388 -20.41 -12.57 -15.64
N LEU A 389 -20.37 -13.82 -16.03
CA LEU A 389 -19.54 -14.26 -17.15
C LEU A 389 -20.06 -13.64 -18.44
N VAL A 390 -19.17 -13.12 -19.29
CA VAL A 390 -19.51 -12.59 -20.63
C VAL A 390 -19.94 -13.70 -21.58
N THR A 391 -19.53 -14.95 -21.32
CA THR A 391 -19.98 -16.16 -21.99
C THR A 391 -19.88 -17.36 -21.05
N ASN A 392 -20.75 -18.36 -21.23
CA ASN A 392 -20.64 -19.66 -20.56
C ASN A 392 -19.79 -20.66 -21.37
N GLU A 393 -19.47 -20.33 -22.62
CA GLU A 393 -18.71 -21.14 -23.56
C GLU A 393 -17.25 -20.66 -23.62
N PHE A 394 -16.56 -20.69 -22.49
CA PHE A 394 -15.17 -20.21 -22.37
C PHE A 394 -14.13 -21.35 -22.40
N ALA A 395 -14.56 -22.57 -22.73
CA ALA A 395 -13.71 -23.76 -22.86
C ALA A 395 -14.14 -24.59 -24.08
N PRO A 396 -13.26 -25.43 -24.66
CA PRO A 396 -13.59 -26.26 -25.80
C PRO A 396 -14.57 -27.41 -25.46
N TYR A 397 -14.70 -27.75 -24.19
CA TYR A 397 -15.61 -28.76 -23.68
C TYR A 397 -16.47 -28.22 -22.56
N GLN A 398 -17.51 -28.92 -22.13
CA GLN A 398 -18.35 -28.49 -21.02
C GLN A 398 -17.49 -28.17 -19.78
N LEU A 399 -17.66 -26.96 -19.25
CA LEU A 399 -17.01 -26.50 -18.03
C LEU A 399 -17.93 -25.52 -17.31
N THR A 400 -18.34 -25.86 -16.08
CA THR A 400 -19.26 -25.03 -15.30
C THR A 400 -18.63 -24.62 -13.99
N LEU A 401 -18.45 -23.33 -13.80
CA LEU A 401 -17.94 -22.76 -12.54
C LEU A 401 -19.00 -22.84 -11.44
N SER A 402 -18.56 -23.01 -10.22
CA SER A 402 -19.39 -23.02 -9.04
C SER A 402 -18.96 -21.95 -8.02
N ARG A 403 -19.46 -22.06 -6.80
CA ARG A 403 -18.97 -21.29 -5.65
C ARG A 403 -18.07 -22.12 -4.74
N ASP A 404 -17.65 -23.30 -5.20
CA ASP A 404 -16.72 -24.13 -4.46
C ASP A 404 -15.38 -23.41 -4.31
N ARG A 405 -14.83 -23.50 -3.13
CA ARG A 405 -13.61 -22.79 -2.74
C ARG A 405 -12.86 -23.59 -1.68
N VAL A 406 -11.60 -23.22 -1.49
CA VAL A 406 -10.78 -23.64 -0.35
C VAL A 406 -10.13 -22.38 0.20
N THR A 407 -10.59 -21.96 1.38
CA THR A 407 -10.21 -20.70 2.02
C THR A 407 -9.11 -20.85 3.05
N ASP A 408 -8.85 -22.08 3.51
CA ASP A 408 -7.74 -22.40 4.39
C ASP A 408 -6.43 -22.50 3.57
N GLU A 409 -5.54 -21.52 3.73
CA GLU A 409 -4.23 -21.47 3.08
C GLU A 409 -3.31 -22.65 3.48
N PHE A 410 -3.57 -23.29 4.61
CA PHE A 410 -2.84 -24.48 5.09
C PHE A 410 -3.49 -25.79 4.65
N SER A 411 -4.60 -25.74 3.90
CA SER A 411 -5.25 -26.94 3.38
C SER A 411 -4.29 -27.82 2.61
N GLU A 412 -4.33 -29.14 2.88
CA GLU A 412 -3.51 -30.13 2.18
C GLU A 412 -3.88 -30.20 0.69
N VAL A 413 -2.87 -30.19 -0.18
CA VAL A 413 -3.02 -30.37 -1.61
C VAL A 413 -2.72 -31.83 -1.99
N THR A 414 -3.70 -32.51 -2.56
CA THR A 414 -3.57 -33.89 -3.06
C THR A 414 -3.29 -33.85 -4.55
N LEU A 415 -2.23 -34.51 -5.01
CA LEU A 415 -1.96 -34.72 -6.42
C LEU A 415 -2.84 -35.89 -6.92
N LEU A 416 -3.90 -35.56 -7.68
CA LEU A 416 -4.87 -36.56 -8.17
C LEU A 416 -4.35 -37.33 -9.39
N ALA A 417 -3.48 -36.71 -10.17
CA ALA A 417 -2.83 -37.29 -11.34
C ALA A 417 -1.30 -37.05 -11.24
N PRO A 418 -0.59 -37.74 -10.32
CA PRO A 418 0.82 -37.44 -10.01
C PRO A 418 1.76 -37.66 -11.20
N ASP A 419 1.39 -38.53 -12.15
CA ASP A 419 2.19 -38.82 -13.34
C ASP A 419 1.85 -37.91 -14.54
N HIS A 420 0.91 -36.99 -14.38
CA HIS A 420 0.51 -36.11 -15.47
C HIS A 420 1.64 -35.14 -15.85
N GLN A 421 1.83 -34.91 -17.14
CA GLN A 421 2.91 -34.09 -17.69
C GLN A 421 2.95 -32.69 -17.07
N VAL A 422 1.80 -32.04 -16.79
CA VAL A 422 1.72 -30.72 -16.20
C VAL A 422 2.39 -30.60 -14.81
N LEU A 423 2.54 -31.74 -14.09
CA LEU A 423 3.22 -31.77 -12.79
C LEU A 423 4.69 -32.21 -12.88
N ASN A 424 5.15 -32.69 -14.05
CA ASN A 424 6.45 -33.32 -14.17
C ASN A 424 7.34 -32.73 -15.28
N TYR A 425 6.83 -31.79 -16.07
CA TYR A 425 7.57 -31.23 -17.19
C TYR A 425 7.20 -29.77 -17.47
N PRO A 426 8.20 -28.87 -17.71
CA PRO A 426 9.65 -29.11 -17.64
C PRO A 426 10.17 -29.22 -16.20
N ASN A 427 9.42 -28.67 -15.24
CA ASN A 427 9.75 -28.72 -13.83
C ASN A 427 8.82 -29.66 -13.06
N ARG A 428 9.30 -30.22 -11.98
CA ARG A 428 8.49 -31.09 -11.12
C ARG A 428 7.77 -30.25 -10.06
N ILE A 429 6.44 -30.30 -10.07
CA ILE A 429 5.59 -29.70 -9.05
C ILE A 429 5.27 -30.75 -7.98
N THR A 430 5.43 -30.38 -6.73
CA THR A 430 5.25 -31.24 -5.56
C THR A 430 4.31 -30.59 -4.55
N ARG A 431 4.02 -31.27 -3.45
CA ARG A 431 3.23 -30.68 -2.35
C ARG A 431 3.95 -29.51 -1.69
N ALA A 432 5.28 -29.50 -1.65
CA ALA A 432 6.09 -28.46 -1.07
C ALA A 432 5.89 -27.10 -1.76
N ASP A 433 5.52 -27.10 -3.06
CA ASP A 433 5.25 -25.86 -3.81
C ASP A 433 3.96 -25.14 -3.34
N PHE A 434 3.16 -25.78 -2.50
CA PHE A 434 1.95 -25.21 -1.90
C PHE A 434 2.11 -24.86 -0.42
N GLU A 435 3.31 -24.97 0.14
CA GLU A 435 3.59 -24.59 1.53
C GLU A 435 3.75 -23.08 1.68
N ASN A 436 3.36 -22.58 2.84
CA ASN A 436 3.46 -21.15 3.22
C ASN A 436 2.69 -20.17 2.32
N TRP A 437 1.69 -20.68 1.60
CA TRP A 437 0.78 -19.80 0.87
C TRP A 437 0.01 -18.88 1.82
N VAL A 438 -0.43 -17.72 1.29
CA VAL A 438 -1.21 -16.73 2.03
C VAL A 438 -2.64 -16.64 1.48
N GLN A 439 -3.57 -16.18 2.31
CA GLN A 439 -5.01 -15.96 2.04
C GLN A 439 -5.75 -17.28 1.76
N GLU A 440 -6.11 -17.61 0.51
CA GLU A 440 -6.89 -18.78 0.16
C GLU A 440 -6.19 -19.62 -0.92
N ARG A 441 -6.48 -20.93 -0.96
CA ARG A 441 -6.02 -21.82 -2.05
C ARG A 441 -6.64 -21.48 -3.38
N GLY A 442 -7.92 -21.12 -3.38
CA GLY A 442 -8.61 -20.73 -4.59
C GLY A 442 -10.13 -20.67 -4.46
N LEU A 443 -10.77 -20.09 -5.45
CA LEU A 443 -12.19 -19.74 -5.46
C LEU A 443 -12.87 -20.13 -6.76
N TYR A 444 -14.18 -20.31 -6.70
CA TYR A 444 -15.06 -20.59 -7.85
C TYR A 444 -14.61 -21.77 -8.70
N PHE A 445 -14.19 -22.84 -8.04
CA PHE A 445 -13.78 -24.05 -8.74
C PHE A 445 -14.91 -24.61 -9.59
N PRO A 446 -14.62 -25.11 -10.80
CA PRO A 446 -15.58 -25.94 -11.54
C PRO A 446 -16.06 -27.12 -10.72
N ASN A 447 -17.34 -27.42 -10.79
CA ASN A 447 -17.93 -28.61 -10.17
C ASN A 447 -18.56 -29.57 -11.20
N LYS A 448 -18.63 -29.14 -12.46
CA LYS A 448 -19.07 -29.97 -13.60
C LYS A 448 -18.15 -29.70 -14.78
N TRP A 449 -17.65 -30.77 -15.38
CA TRP A 449 -16.80 -30.70 -16.58
C TRP A 449 -16.96 -31.94 -17.44
N GLY A 450 -16.59 -31.86 -18.71
CA GLY A 450 -16.58 -32.98 -19.67
C GLY A 450 -15.53 -34.02 -19.30
N LYS A 451 -15.76 -35.25 -19.77
CA LYS A 451 -14.86 -36.39 -19.52
C LYS A 451 -13.44 -36.20 -20.07
N GLU A 452 -13.27 -35.25 -20.96
CA GLU A 452 -12.00 -34.89 -21.60
C GLU A 452 -11.05 -34.19 -20.62
N PHE A 453 -11.58 -33.59 -19.54
CA PHE A 453 -10.78 -32.95 -18.52
C PHE A 453 -10.20 -33.97 -17.52
N THR A 454 -8.92 -33.87 -17.28
CA THR A 454 -8.22 -34.57 -16.20
C THR A 454 -8.10 -33.62 -15.01
N PRO A 455 -8.68 -33.92 -13.83
CA PRO A 455 -8.45 -33.18 -12.60
C PRO A 455 -7.06 -33.50 -12.05
N ILE A 456 -6.27 -32.46 -11.81
CA ILE A 456 -4.86 -32.59 -11.43
C ILE A 456 -4.68 -32.53 -9.91
N LEU A 457 -5.39 -31.59 -9.25
CA LEU A 457 -5.25 -31.32 -7.82
C LEU A 457 -6.58 -31.46 -7.10
N GLY A 458 -6.51 -31.98 -5.88
CA GLY A 458 -7.63 -32.04 -4.94
C GLY A 458 -7.29 -31.33 -3.64
N MET A 459 -8.25 -30.58 -3.08
CA MET A 459 -8.09 -29.87 -1.82
C MET A 459 -9.44 -29.60 -1.16
N SER A 460 -9.43 -29.31 0.15
CA SER A 460 -10.67 -29.00 0.89
C SER A 460 -10.37 -28.24 2.16
N ASP A 461 -11.28 -27.37 2.55
CA ASP A 461 -11.29 -26.84 3.92
C ASP A 461 -11.57 -27.96 4.93
N LYS A 462 -11.10 -27.80 6.16
CA LYS A 462 -11.27 -28.79 7.22
C LYS A 462 -12.76 -29.15 7.42
N GLY A 463 -13.06 -30.45 7.33
CA GLY A 463 -14.43 -30.96 7.50
C GLY A 463 -15.31 -30.84 6.25
N SER A 464 -14.79 -30.31 5.14
CA SER A 464 -15.49 -30.21 3.86
C SER A 464 -15.14 -31.35 2.91
N LYS A 465 -16.01 -31.61 1.92
CA LYS A 465 -15.74 -32.56 0.86
C LYS A 465 -14.62 -32.04 -0.04
N GLN A 466 -13.68 -32.91 -0.43
CA GLN A 466 -12.61 -32.56 -1.35
C GLN A 466 -13.17 -32.09 -2.70
N THR A 467 -12.72 -30.89 -3.13
CA THR A 467 -12.93 -30.36 -4.46
C THR A 467 -11.84 -30.91 -5.39
N LYS A 468 -12.18 -31.12 -6.67
CA LYS A 468 -11.26 -31.67 -7.68
C LYS A 468 -11.11 -30.76 -8.90
N GLY A 469 -11.80 -29.65 -8.93
CA GLY A 469 -11.85 -28.72 -10.07
C GLY A 469 -10.83 -27.58 -10.00
N SER A 470 -9.90 -27.58 -9.04
CA SER A 470 -8.97 -26.48 -8.83
C SER A 470 -7.97 -26.28 -9.98
N LEU A 471 -7.55 -27.39 -10.61
CA LEU A 471 -6.72 -27.42 -11.81
C LEU A 471 -7.20 -28.53 -12.72
N LEU A 472 -7.65 -28.17 -13.91
CA LEU A 472 -8.19 -29.08 -14.93
C LEU A 472 -7.40 -28.92 -16.22
N VAL A 473 -7.02 -30.04 -16.84
CA VAL A 473 -6.31 -30.08 -18.11
C VAL A 473 -7.07 -30.95 -19.11
N ALA A 474 -7.28 -30.44 -20.30
CA ALA A 474 -7.90 -31.19 -21.39
C ALA A 474 -7.08 -31.07 -22.68
N PRO A 475 -6.81 -32.17 -23.42
CA PRO A 475 -6.33 -32.11 -24.79
C PRO A 475 -7.45 -31.60 -25.70
N TYR A 476 -7.10 -30.76 -26.67
CA TYR A 476 -8.03 -30.32 -27.71
C TYR A 476 -7.26 -30.19 -29.03
N GLY A 477 -7.62 -31.03 -30.03
CA GLY A 477 -6.84 -31.13 -31.24
C GLY A 477 -5.40 -31.56 -30.95
N LYS A 478 -4.43 -30.71 -31.30
CA LYS A 478 -2.99 -30.97 -31.08
C LYS A 478 -2.44 -30.24 -29.82
N GLY A 479 -3.26 -29.43 -29.18
CA GLY A 479 -2.84 -28.59 -28.04
C GLY A 479 -3.56 -28.96 -26.76
N TYR A 480 -3.44 -28.04 -25.76
CA TYR A 480 -3.99 -28.22 -24.42
C TYR A 480 -4.75 -27.00 -23.97
N TYR A 481 -5.92 -27.23 -23.38
CA TYR A 481 -6.67 -26.24 -22.62
C TYR A 481 -6.50 -26.52 -21.13
N ILE A 482 -6.12 -25.49 -20.35
CA ILE A 482 -5.88 -25.60 -18.92
C ILE A 482 -6.77 -24.55 -18.23
N TYR A 483 -7.56 -24.99 -17.25
CA TYR A 483 -8.31 -24.07 -16.37
C TYR A 483 -7.80 -24.20 -14.94
N THR A 484 -7.58 -23.07 -14.28
CA THR A 484 -7.24 -23.06 -12.86
C THR A 484 -8.06 -22.03 -12.10
N GLY A 485 -8.66 -22.45 -11.00
CA GLY A 485 -9.27 -21.57 -9.99
C GLY A 485 -8.37 -21.28 -8.81
N ILE A 486 -7.11 -21.75 -8.86
CA ILE A 486 -6.11 -21.55 -7.81
C ILE A 486 -5.67 -20.08 -7.78
N SER A 487 -5.42 -19.56 -6.59
CA SER A 487 -5.07 -18.16 -6.37
C SER A 487 -3.57 -17.88 -6.54
N PHE A 488 -2.92 -18.40 -7.59
CA PHE A 488 -1.50 -18.18 -7.88
C PHE A 488 -1.12 -16.69 -7.87
N PHE A 489 -2.00 -15.84 -8.38
CA PHE A 489 -1.78 -14.40 -8.49
C PHE A 489 -1.64 -13.67 -7.15
N ARG A 490 -1.90 -14.34 -6.02
CA ARG A 490 -1.73 -13.80 -4.67
C ARG A 490 -0.38 -14.16 -4.06
N GLU A 491 0.30 -15.13 -4.64
CA GLU A 491 1.59 -15.64 -4.18
C GLU A 491 2.79 -14.99 -4.89
N LEU A 492 2.51 -14.07 -5.84
CA LEU A 492 3.51 -13.39 -6.66
C LEU A 492 3.87 -12.00 -6.16
#